data_757d5c95e0d285267454375cabeae0a4
#
_entry.id   757d5c95e0d285267454375cabeae0a4
#
_cell.length_a   1.000
_cell.length_b   1.000
_cell.length_c   1.000
_cell.angle_alpha   90.00
_cell.angle_beta   90.00
_cell.angle_gamma   90.00
#
_symmetry.space_group_name_H-M   'P 1'
#
loop_
_entity.id
_entity.type
_entity.pdbx_description
1 polymer ?
#
loop_
_entity_poly.entity_id
_entity_poly.type
_entity_poly.pdbx_seq_one_letter_code
_entity_poly.pdbx_strand_id
1 'polypeptide(L)'
;MRLAQRLLRSTAIWIDPMSFRPFTSESYAQNDRPEAWRDVLAAVGLQPVGGHGFFDGHATASHRHAAGVALTRMAAGAQSVGPLAQANEDLPIALMPVEDGMVLRSAGGHRIVPVGHLVLLPRGGDWSIVFQRDMRAIVLAVTSEALHGRLSGKPRLGEPRVISPSGFSDVFARLLDATARTLDSLSDAEWNSVAQSLVDLLLTLAHQLAASTSDAGSSATL
;
A
#
# COMPACT_ATOMS: atom_id res chain seq x y z
N MET A 1 -31.89 9.81 7.95
CA MET A 1 -31.99 8.69 7.01
C MET A 1 -31.01 8.72 5.83
N ARG A 2 -30.57 9.86 5.30
CA ARG A 2 -29.63 9.92 4.14
C ARG A 2 -28.17 9.56 4.45
N LEU A 3 -27.68 9.76 5.67
CA LEU A 3 -26.29 9.41 6.08
C LEU A 3 -26.05 7.89 6.20
N ALA A 4 -27.02 7.14 6.71
CA ALA A 4 -26.89 5.68 6.86
C ALA A 4 -26.90 4.93 5.52
N GLN A 5 -27.61 5.45 4.51
CA GLN A 5 -27.57 4.89 3.16
C GLN A 5 -26.26 5.22 2.39
N ARG A 6 -25.57 6.32 2.76
CA ARG A 6 -24.25 6.65 2.20
C ARG A 6 -23.15 5.76 2.74
N LEU A 7 -23.14 5.47 4.04
CA LEU A 7 -22.16 4.58 4.67
C LEU A 7 -22.24 3.14 4.12
N LEU A 8 -23.44 2.66 3.80
CA LEU A 8 -23.64 1.35 3.17
C LEU A 8 -23.14 1.29 1.71
N ARG A 9 -23.11 2.41 0.99
CA ARG A 9 -22.55 2.45 -0.37
C ARG A 9 -21.01 2.51 -0.40
N SER A 10 -20.39 3.19 0.55
CA SER A 10 -18.92 3.29 0.65
C SER A 10 -18.28 1.94 1.01
N THR A 11 -18.89 1.18 1.93
CA THR A 11 -18.44 -0.18 2.27
C THR A 11 -18.78 -1.22 1.20
N ALA A 12 -19.82 -0.99 0.38
CA ALA A 12 -20.25 -1.94 -0.65
C ALA A 12 -19.35 -2.00 -1.90
N ILE A 13 -18.48 -1.01 -2.10
CA ILE A 13 -17.58 -0.99 -3.29
C ILE A 13 -16.53 -2.11 -3.21
N TRP A 14 -16.22 -2.62 -2.01
CA TRP A 14 -15.12 -3.57 -1.77
C TRP A 14 -15.55 -4.92 -1.22
N ILE A 15 -16.85 -5.24 -1.20
CA ILE A 15 -17.41 -6.46 -0.58
C ILE A 15 -17.38 -7.69 -1.52
N ASP A 16 -17.04 -7.52 -2.80
CA ASP A 16 -16.87 -8.67 -3.68
C ASP A 16 -15.42 -9.20 -3.55
N PRO A 17 -15.20 -10.37 -2.92
CA PRO A 17 -13.87 -10.83 -2.50
C PRO A 17 -12.97 -11.27 -3.65
N MET A 18 -13.41 -11.20 -4.91
CA MET A 18 -12.67 -11.72 -6.06
C MET A 18 -12.81 -10.85 -7.32
N SER A 19 -12.76 -9.52 -7.22
CA SER A 19 -12.95 -8.69 -8.41
C SER A 19 -11.74 -7.83 -8.75
N PHE A 20 -11.28 -7.91 -10.01
CA PHE A 20 -10.51 -6.85 -10.65
C PHE A 20 -11.43 -5.65 -10.88
N ARG A 21 -11.02 -4.47 -10.42
CA ARG A 21 -11.78 -3.22 -10.61
C ARG A 21 -10.88 -2.10 -11.10
N PRO A 22 -11.06 -1.67 -12.36
CA PRO A 22 -10.49 -0.40 -12.78
C PRO A 22 -11.29 0.74 -12.14
N PHE A 23 -10.58 1.73 -11.64
CA PHE A 23 -11.11 2.99 -11.15
C PHE A 23 -10.61 4.12 -12.03
N THR A 24 -11.50 5.04 -12.38
CA THR A 24 -11.14 6.34 -12.90
C THR A 24 -12.01 7.41 -12.23
N SER A 25 -11.39 8.46 -11.73
CA SER A 25 -12.10 9.58 -11.10
C SER A 25 -13.05 10.28 -12.06
N GLU A 26 -12.80 10.22 -13.37
CA GLU A 26 -13.66 10.82 -14.40
C GLU A 26 -15.04 10.19 -14.48
N SER A 27 -15.21 8.96 -13.99
CA SER A 27 -16.52 8.30 -13.88
C SER A 27 -17.42 8.89 -12.79
N TYR A 28 -16.92 9.81 -12.00
CA TYR A 28 -17.64 10.46 -10.90
C TYR A 28 -17.89 11.94 -11.20
N ALA A 29 -18.98 12.50 -10.65
CA ALA A 29 -19.20 13.94 -10.68
C ALA A 29 -18.01 14.67 -10.02
N GLN A 30 -17.64 15.84 -10.51
CA GLN A 30 -16.45 16.57 -10.08
C GLN A 30 -16.35 16.74 -8.56
N ASN A 31 -17.48 17.00 -7.90
CA ASN A 31 -17.54 17.17 -6.45
C ASN A 31 -17.39 15.85 -5.66
N ASP A 32 -17.64 14.70 -6.28
CA ASP A 32 -17.57 13.39 -5.64
C ASP A 32 -16.21 12.69 -5.87
N ARG A 33 -15.40 13.20 -6.81
CA ARG A 33 -14.08 12.62 -7.15
C ARG A 33 -13.13 12.52 -5.97
N PRO A 34 -12.99 13.54 -5.09
CA PRO A 34 -12.09 13.45 -3.94
C PRO A 34 -12.51 12.37 -2.92
N GLU A 35 -13.83 12.17 -2.74
CA GLU A 35 -14.36 11.14 -1.84
C GLU A 35 -14.11 9.76 -2.44
N ALA A 36 -14.41 9.57 -3.72
CA ALA A 36 -14.16 8.32 -4.44
C ALA A 36 -12.67 7.93 -4.45
N TRP A 37 -11.77 8.90 -4.61
CA TRP A 37 -10.33 8.67 -4.52
C TRP A 37 -9.88 8.30 -3.11
N ARG A 38 -10.44 8.94 -2.09
CA ARG A 38 -10.18 8.60 -0.68
C ARG A 38 -10.56 7.16 -0.37
N ASP A 39 -11.66 6.66 -0.94
CA ASP A 39 -12.10 5.26 -0.78
C ASP A 39 -11.10 4.30 -1.41
N VAL A 40 -10.51 4.63 -2.57
CA VAL A 40 -9.44 3.84 -3.19
C VAL A 40 -8.20 3.75 -2.29
N LEU A 41 -7.78 4.88 -1.73
CA LEU A 41 -6.64 4.90 -0.80
C LEU A 41 -6.94 4.12 0.48
N ALA A 42 -8.14 4.27 1.03
CA ALA A 42 -8.56 3.57 2.24
C ALA A 42 -8.54 2.05 2.08
N ALA A 43 -8.87 1.54 0.89
CA ALA A 43 -8.83 0.11 0.60
C ALA A 43 -7.43 -0.51 0.74
N VAL A 44 -6.38 0.29 0.62
CA VAL A 44 -4.99 -0.15 0.83
C VAL A 44 -4.40 0.37 2.14
N GLY A 45 -5.23 0.92 3.02
CA GLY A 45 -4.82 1.40 4.35
C GLY A 45 -4.15 2.78 4.34
N LEU A 46 -4.37 3.57 3.30
CA LEU A 46 -3.84 4.93 3.14
C LEU A 46 -4.97 5.97 3.24
N GLN A 47 -4.59 7.20 3.56
CA GLN A 47 -5.47 8.36 3.48
C GLN A 47 -4.71 9.59 3.00
N PRO A 48 -5.36 10.58 2.40
CA PRO A 48 -4.74 11.87 2.11
C PRO A 48 -4.30 12.56 3.41
N VAL A 49 -3.12 13.17 3.41
CA VAL A 49 -2.57 13.93 4.53
C VAL A 49 -2.40 15.39 4.13
N GLY A 50 -2.80 16.29 5.01
CA GLY A 50 -2.77 17.72 4.78
C GLY A 50 -4.14 18.28 4.45
N GLY A 51 -4.42 19.53 4.90
CA GLY A 51 -5.68 20.21 4.64
C GLY A 51 -5.81 20.51 3.14
N HIS A 52 -6.84 19.99 2.52
CA HIS A 52 -7.14 20.11 1.10
C HIS A 52 -5.99 19.57 0.23
N GLY A 53 -5.78 18.25 0.31
CA GLY A 53 -4.83 17.55 -0.57
C GLY A 53 -5.07 17.96 -2.01
N PHE A 54 -3.99 18.23 -2.71
CA PHE A 54 -3.95 18.60 -4.12
C PHE A 54 -4.40 17.43 -5.00
N PHE A 55 -5.62 16.94 -4.76
CA PHE A 55 -6.25 16.07 -5.72
C PHE A 55 -6.77 16.97 -6.83
N ASP A 56 -6.08 17.00 -7.96
CA ASP A 56 -6.43 17.81 -9.12
C ASP A 56 -7.68 17.32 -9.87
N GLY A 57 -8.32 16.29 -9.37
CA GLY A 57 -9.51 15.69 -9.94
C GLY A 57 -9.25 14.53 -10.89
N HIS A 58 -7.98 14.21 -11.19
CA HIS A 58 -7.61 13.09 -12.05
C HIS A 58 -6.90 12.00 -11.26
N ALA A 59 -7.49 10.80 -11.23
CA ALA A 59 -6.85 9.61 -10.68
C ALA A 59 -7.35 8.36 -11.38
N THR A 60 -6.46 7.40 -11.50
CA THR A 60 -6.77 6.06 -11.98
C THR A 60 -6.18 5.03 -11.03
N ALA A 61 -6.87 3.91 -10.86
CA ALA A 61 -6.32 2.77 -10.16
C ALA A 61 -6.80 1.48 -10.80
N SER A 62 -5.95 0.46 -10.76
CA SER A 62 -6.31 -0.92 -11.04
C SER A 62 -6.10 -1.69 -9.76
N HIS A 63 -7.17 -2.27 -9.24
CA HIS A 63 -7.17 -2.94 -7.94
C HIS A 63 -7.61 -4.38 -8.08
N ARG A 64 -6.93 -5.28 -7.39
CA ARG A 64 -7.35 -6.67 -7.25
C ARG A 64 -7.18 -7.11 -5.80
N HIS A 65 -8.20 -7.77 -5.30
CA HIS A 65 -8.25 -8.28 -3.94
C HIS A 65 -8.67 -9.75 -3.93
N ALA A 66 -8.01 -10.57 -3.14
CA ALA A 66 -8.46 -11.91 -2.79
C ALA A 66 -7.78 -12.39 -1.50
N ALA A 67 -8.51 -13.15 -0.70
CA ALA A 67 -7.99 -13.82 0.50
C ALA A 67 -7.14 -12.91 1.40
N GLY A 68 -7.55 -11.67 1.62
CA GLY A 68 -6.85 -10.71 2.46
C GLY A 68 -5.62 -10.06 1.83
N VAL A 69 -5.41 -10.19 0.53
CA VAL A 69 -4.30 -9.56 -0.23
C VAL A 69 -4.88 -8.57 -1.23
N ALA A 70 -4.44 -7.33 -1.16
CA ALA A 70 -4.82 -6.27 -2.07
C ALA A 70 -3.58 -5.75 -2.81
N LEU A 71 -3.59 -5.82 -4.13
CA LEU A 71 -2.60 -5.18 -5.00
C LEU A 71 -3.27 -4.07 -5.79
N THR A 72 -2.72 -2.88 -5.70
CA THR A 72 -3.24 -1.70 -6.39
C THR A 72 -2.12 -1.00 -7.14
N ARG A 73 -2.30 -0.83 -8.44
CA ARG A 73 -1.52 0.12 -9.25
C ARG A 73 -2.33 1.39 -9.36
N MET A 74 -1.76 2.51 -8.99
CA MET A 74 -2.46 3.79 -8.95
C MET A 74 -1.65 4.91 -9.58
N ALA A 75 -2.37 5.87 -10.17
CA ALA A 75 -1.84 7.11 -10.68
C ALA A 75 -2.78 8.27 -10.30
N ALA A 76 -2.21 9.38 -9.87
CA ALA A 76 -2.94 10.61 -9.53
C ALA A 76 -1.98 11.80 -9.64
N GLY A 77 -2.49 13.02 -9.56
CA GLY A 77 -1.66 14.21 -9.43
C GLY A 77 -0.85 14.25 -8.13
N ALA A 78 -0.01 15.27 -8.00
CA ALA A 78 0.82 15.50 -6.82
C ALA A 78 -0.02 15.49 -5.53
N GLN A 79 0.39 14.71 -4.53
CA GLN A 79 -0.35 14.60 -3.27
C GLN A 79 0.52 14.05 -2.14
N SER A 80 0.00 14.14 -0.93
CA SER A 80 0.56 13.50 0.25
C SER A 80 -0.40 12.46 0.80
N VAL A 81 0.12 11.28 1.14
CA VAL A 81 -0.64 10.19 1.75
C VAL A 81 0.02 9.75 3.05
N GLY A 82 -0.76 9.28 3.98
CA GLY A 82 -0.31 8.74 5.26
C GLY A 82 -1.13 7.53 5.70
N PRO A 83 -0.89 7.01 6.92
CA PRO A 83 -1.60 5.85 7.42
C PRO A 83 -3.08 6.18 7.65
N LEU A 84 -3.97 5.23 7.34
CA LEU A 84 -5.37 5.32 7.73
C LEU A 84 -5.51 5.12 9.25
N ALA A 85 -6.05 6.10 9.95
CA ALA A 85 -6.07 6.17 11.42
C ALA A 85 -6.80 5.00 12.13
N GLN A 86 -7.61 4.22 11.40
CA GLN A 86 -8.41 3.11 11.96
C GLN A 86 -7.91 1.72 11.57
N ALA A 87 -6.75 1.61 10.96
CA ALA A 87 -6.22 0.32 10.57
C ALA A 87 -5.64 -0.41 11.81
N ASN A 88 -6.46 -1.22 12.47
CA ASN A 88 -6.08 -2.06 13.63
C ASN A 88 -5.17 -3.26 13.25
N GLU A 89 -4.58 -3.26 12.08
CA GLU A 89 -3.78 -4.38 11.60
C GLU A 89 -2.29 -4.05 11.69
N ASP A 90 -1.54 -4.90 12.39
CA ASP A 90 -0.09 -4.76 12.59
C ASP A 90 0.75 -5.11 11.34
N LEU A 91 0.11 -5.34 10.19
CA LEU A 91 0.79 -5.80 8.99
C LEU A 91 1.29 -4.66 8.13
N PRO A 92 2.51 -4.75 7.60
CA PRO A 92 3.07 -3.70 6.79
C PRO A 92 2.35 -3.57 5.44
N ILE A 93 2.34 -2.35 4.92
CA ILE A 93 2.02 -2.05 3.53
C ILE A 93 3.35 -1.96 2.77
N ALA A 94 3.48 -2.65 1.64
CA ALA A 94 4.58 -2.40 0.73
C ALA A 94 4.15 -1.40 -0.34
N LEU A 95 4.94 -0.34 -0.51
CA LEU A 95 4.71 0.67 -1.53
C LEU A 95 5.98 0.84 -2.38
N MET A 96 5.79 0.96 -3.69
CA MET A 96 6.88 1.15 -4.66
C MET A 96 6.51 2.24 -5.65
N PRO A 97 7.26 3.35 -5.76
CA PRO A 97 7.09 4.32 -6.83
C PRO A 97 7.53 3.71 -8.17
N VAL A 98 6.75 3.92 -9.23
CA VAL A 98 6.97 3.36 -10.56
C VAL A 98 7.54 4.40 -11.52
N GLU A 99 7.07 5.62 -11.43
CA GLU A 99 7.55 6.79 -12.17
C GLU A 99 7.71 7.93 -11.18
N ASP A 100 8.72 8.73 -11.35
CA ASP A 100 9.14 9.71 -10.37
C ASP A 100 9.41 9.11 -8.97
N GLY A 101 10.27 9.76 -8.23
CA GLY A 101 10.50 9.37 -6.84
C GLY A 101 9.46 9.99 -5.91
N MET A 102 9.53 9.61 -4.65
CA MET A 102 8.70 10.20 -3.60
C MET A 102 9.55 10.60 -2.40
N VAL A 103 9.01 11.41 -1.51
CA VAL A 103 9.65 11.78 -0.24
C VAL A 103 8.89 11.12 0.89
N LEU A 104 9.55 10.25 1.63
CA LEU A 104 9.07 9.72 2.89
C LEU A 104 9.42 10.71 4.01
N ARG A 105 8.42 11.10 4.79
CA ARG A 105 8.55 11.90 6.02
C ARG A 105 8.16 11.03 7.21
N SER A 106 8.97 11.05 8.25
CA SER A 106 8.71 10.35 9.51
C SER A 106 9.44 11.07 10.65
N ALA A 107 9.30 10.57 11.87
CA ALA A 107 10.05 11.09 13.02
C ALA A 107 11.58 11.07 12.79
N GLY A 108 12.10 10.14 11.99
CA GLY A 108 13.50 10.06 11.59
C GLY A 108 13.92 11.06 10.50
N GLY A 109 13.06 12.00 10.12
CA GLY A 109 13.34 13.03 9.12
C GLY A 109 12.76 12.70 7.74
N HIS A 110 13.38 13.28 6.71
CA HIS A 110 12.94 13.16 5.33
C HIS A 110 13.92 12.27 4.55
N ARG A 111 13.39 11.33 3.76
CA ARG A 111 14.18 10.47 2.87
C ARG A 111 13.59 10.49 1.47
N ILE A 112 14.45 10.68 0.47
CA ILE A 112 14.06 10.49 -0.92
C ILE A 112 14.02 9.00 -1.20
N VAL A 113 12.93 8.55 -1.81
CA VAL A 113 12.72 7.18 -2.26
C VAL A 113 12.75 7.17 -3.78
N PRO A 114 13.82 6.65 -4.39
CA PRO A 114 13.91 6.55 -5.85
C PRO A 114 12.90 5.54 -6.42
N VAL A 115 12.65 5.64 -7.71
CA VAL A 115 11.86 4.66 -8.47
C VAL A 115 12.41 3.24 -8.27
N GLY A 116 11.52 2.27 -8.14
CA GLY A 116 11.86 0.87 -7.95
C GLY A 116 12.33 0.47 -6.55
N HIS A 117 12.52 1.45 -5.63
CA HIS A 117 12.76 1.15 -4.23
C HIS A 117 11.45 0.77 -3.53
N LEU A 118 11.53 -0.20 -2.62
CA LEU A 118 10.41 -0.57 -1.78
C LEU A 118 10.39 0.30 -0.51
N VAL A 119 9.19 0.66 -0.06
CA VAL A 119 8.98 1.19 1.28
C VAL A 119 8.03 0.25 2.00
N LEU A 120 8.48 -0.29 3.13
CA LEU A 120 7.58 -0.96 4.05
C LEU A 120 7.07 0.06 5.06
N LEU A 121 5.76 0.19 5.13
CA LEU A 121 5.05 1.16 5.93
C LEU A 121 4.29 0.46 7.05
N PRO A 122 4.45 0.85 8.32
CA PRO A 122 3.54 0.40 9.36
C PRO A 122 2.14 0.97 9.11
N ARG A 123 1.10 0.27 9.53
CA ARG A 123 -0.28 0.75 9.38
C ARG A 123 -0.67 1.89 10.32
N GLY A 124 0.21 2.26 11.20
CA GLY A 124 0.04 3.38 12.12
C GLY A 124 1.31 4.21 12.22
N GLY A 125 1.31 5.17 13.15
CA GLY A 125 2.46 6.04 13.39
C GLY A 125 2.40 7.37 12.64
N ASP A 126 3.41 8.20 12.90
CA ASP A 126 3.52 9.54 12.31
C ASP A 126 4.48 9.48 11.11
N TRP A 127 3.92 9.19 9.95
CA TRP A 127 4.63 9.23 8.68
C TRP A 127 3.73 9.72 7.55
N SER A 128 4.35 10.25 6.53
CA SER A 128 3.67 10.58 5.27
C SER A 128 4.59 10.37 4.08
N ILE A 129 3.98 10.11 2.93
CA ILE A 129 4.64 10.04 1.64
C ILE A 129 4.16 11.22 0.80
N VAL A 130 5.09 11.95 0.23
CA VAL A 130 4.82 13.11 -0.62
C VAL A 130 5.26 12.80 -2.05
N PHE A 131 4.31 12.83 -2.95
CA PHE A 131 4.53 12.83 -4.38
C PHE A 131 4.54 14.29 -4.85
N GLN A 132 5.72 14.78 -5.26
CA GLN A 132 5.90 16.19 -5.66
C GLN A 132 5.38 16.48 -7.06
N ARG A 133 5.25 15.44 -7.87
CA ARG A 133 4.68 15.43 -9.21
C ARG A 133 3.56 14.39 -9.25
N ASP A 134 3.30 13.86 -10.43
CA ASP A 134 2.32 12.79 -10.57
C ASP A 134 2.69 11.60 -9.70
N MET A 135 1.72 11.14 -8.93
CA MET A 135 1.85 9.91 -8.17
C MET A 135 1.65 8.73 -9.10
N ARG A 136 2.65 7.88 -9.23
CA ARG A 136 2.52 6.56 -9.86
C ARG A 136 3.16 5.53 -8.96
N ALA A 137 2.35 4.68 -8.38
CA ALA A 137 2.81 3.74 -7.37
C ALA A 137 2.08 2.39 -7.46
N ILE A 138 2.76 1.37 -6.97
CA ILE A 138 2.19 0.05 -6.69
C ILE A 138 2.12 -0.09 -5.18
N VAL A 139 0.97 -0.50 -4.67
CA VAL A 139 0.73 -0.74 -3.24
C VAL A 139 0.27 -2.17 -3.05
N LEU A 140 0.96 -2.92 -2.22
CA LEU A 140 0.56 -4.23 -1.72
C LEU A 140 0.16 -4.08 -0.26
N ALA A 141 -1.10 -4.34 0.03
CA ALA A 141 -1.64 -4.37 1.38
C ALA A 141 -2.09 -5.80 1.71
N VAL A 142 -1.79 -6.23 2.94
CA VAL A 142 -2.10 -7.58 3.42
C VAL A 142 -2.90 -7.45 4.71
N THR A 143 -3.98 -8.21 4.86
CA THR A 143 -4.79 -8.28 6.08
C THR A 143 -4.42 -9.51 6.92
N SER A 144 -4.85 -9.52 8.17
CA SER A 144 -4.65 -10.67 9.06
C SER A 144 -5.29 -11.96 8.52
N GLU A 145 -6.31 -11.86 7.67
CA GLU A 145 -6.94 -12.99 6.99
C GLU A 145 -5.94 -13.77 6.13
N ALA A 146 -5.09 -13.08 5.37
CA ALA A 146 -4.07 -13.72 4.52
C ALA A 146 -3.02 -14.50 5.32
N LEU A 147 -2.93 -14.26 6.63
CA LEU A 147 -1.95 -14.89 7.51
C LEU A 147 -2.49 -16.09 8.29
N HIS A 148 -3.78 -16.40 8.19
CA HIS A 148 -4.33 -17.54 8.91
C HIS A 148 -3.57 -18.83 8.58
N GLY A 149 -2.95 -19.40 9.60
CA GLY A 149 -2.15 -20.64 9.48
C GLY A 149 -0.72 -20.49 9.00
N ARG A 150 -0.22 -19.27 8.74
CA ARG A 150 1.10 -19.06 8.14
C ARG A 150 2.24 -18.70 9.09
N LEU A 151 1.97 -18.10 10.25
CA LEU A 151 3.05 -17.58 11.11
C LEU A 151 2.78 -17.69 12.61
N SER A 152 3.83 -18.07 13.32
CA SER A 152 3.95 -17.96 14.78
C SER A 152 4.29 -16.55 15.30
N GLY A 153 4.20 -15.51 14.48
CA GLY A 153 4.43 -14.12 14.89
C GLY A 153 4.17 -13.14 13.76
N LYS A 154 3.49 -12.04 14.06
CA LYS A 154 3.30 -10.93 13.12
C LYS A 154 4.54 -10.05 13.15
N PRO A 155 5.22 -9.78 12.01
CA PRO A 155 6.34 -8.84 11.97
C PRO A 155 5.81 -7.43 12.27
N ARG A 156 6.29 -6.82 13.34
CA ARG A 156 5.95 -5.45 13.70
C ARG A 156 7.02 -4.51 13.19
N LEU A 157 6.63 -3.59 12.33
CA LEU A 157 7.46 -2.48 11.91
C LEU A 157 7.12 -1.28 12.81
N GLY A 158 8.07 -0.82 13.61
CA GLY A 158 7.88 0.40 14.43
C GLY A 158 7.91 1.67 13.59
N GLU A 159 8.69 1.67 12.50
CA GLU A 159 8.91 2.81 11.62
C GLU A 159 8.95 2.41 10.14
N PRO A 160 8.66 3.34 9.21
CA PRO A 160 8.84 3.13 7.79
C PRO A 160 10.29 2.73 7.44
N ARG A 161 10.43 1.78 6.52
CA ARG A 161 11.74 1.30 6.04
C ARG A 161 11.85 1.44 4.52
N VAL A 162 12.83 2.20 4.08
CA VAL A 162 13.21 2.28 2.65
C VAL A 162 14.21 1.19 2.36
N ILE A 163 13.95 0.40 1.33
CA ILE A 163 14.72 -0.78 0.95
C ILE A 163 15.17 -0.59 -0.50
N SER A 164 16.48 -0.57 -0.69
CA SER A 164 17.06 -0.55 -2.04
C SER A 164 16.88 -1.91 -2.70
N PRO A 165 16.64 -1.96 -4.02
CA PRO A 165 16.55 -3.21 -4.75
C PRO A 165 17.91 -3.92 -4.77
N SER A 166 18.05 -4.97 -3.98
CA SER A 166 19.26 -5.80 -3.91
C SER A 166 18.91 -7.20 -3.43
N GLY A 167 19.45 -8.22 -4.06
CA GLY A 167 19.20 -9.62 -3.67
C GLY A 167 17.72 -9.94 -3.57
N PHE A 168 17.26 -10.35 -2.39
CA PHE A 168 15.88 -10.76 -2.16
C PHE A 168 14.86 -9.63 -2.39
N SER A 169 15.18 -8.41 -1.97
CA SER A 169 14.29 -7.26 -2.18
C SER A 169 14.13 -6.88 -3.66
N ASP A 170 15.15 -7.10 -4.49
CA ASP A 170 15.06 -6.89 -5.95
C ASP A 170 14.12 -7.93 -6.58
N VAL A 171 14.22 -9.20 -6.17
CA VAL A 171 13.29 -10.26 -6.63
C VAL A 171 11.85 -9.89 -6.29
N PHE A 172 11.60 -9.45 -5.05
CA PHE A 172 10.27 -9.05 -4.63
C PHE A 172 9.77 -7.83 -5.40
N ALA A 173 10.58 -6.79 -5.57
CA ALA A 173 10.22 -5.58 -6.33
C ALA A 173 9.87 -5.90 -7.79
N ARG A 174 10.65 -6.77 -8.45
CA ARG A 174 10.38 -7.21 -9.84
C ARG A 174 9.12 -8.03 -9.96
N LEU A 175 8.87 -8.94 -9.02
CA LEU A 175 7.63 -9.71 -9.01
C LEU A 175 6.42 -8.79 -8.80
N LEU A 176 6.52 -7.84 -7.89
CA LEU A 176 5.48 -6.86 -7.60
C LEU A 176 5.16 -6.01 -8.84
N ASP A 177 6.18 -5.49 -9.53
CA ASP A 177 6.02 -4.71 -10.76
C ASP A 177 5.42 -5.55 -11.90
N ALA A 178 5.96 -6.76 -12.14
CA ALA A 178 5.44 -7.65 -13.18
C ALA A 178 3.97 -8.02 -12.94
N THR A 179 3.62 -8.34 -11.70
CA THR A 179 2.22 -8.65 -11.33
C THR A 179 1.31 -7.44 -11.52
N ALA A 180 1.75 -6.25 -11.12
CA ALA A 180 0.96 -5.04 -11.25
C ALA A 180 0.72 -4.63 -12.72
N ARG A 181 1.64 -4.96 -13.63
CA ARG A 181 1.49 -4.72 -15.07
C ARG A 181 0.50 -5.67 -15.74
N THR A 182 0.36 -6.87 -15.22
CA THR A 182 -0.53 -7.91 -15.78
C THR A 182 -1.80 -8.11 -14.97
N LEU A 183 -2.07 -7.22 -14.01
CA LEU A 183 -3.11 -7.37 -13.00
C LEU A 183 -4.51 -7.58 -13.60
N ASP A 184 -4.80 -6.93 -14.71
CA ASP A 184 -6.06 -6.98 -15.45
C ASP A 184 -6.23 -8.25 -16.30
N SER A 185 -5.13 -8.91 -16.65
CA SER A 185 -5.14 -10.12 -17.49
C SER A 185 -5.05 -11.43 -16.72
N LEU A 186 -4.72 -11.39 -15.42
CA LEU A 186 -4.67 -12.59 -14.60
C LEU A 186 -6.06 -13.19 -14.39
N SER A 187 -6.22 -14.49 -14.52
CA SER A 187 -7.38 -15.22 -14.01
C SER A 187 -7.40 -15.21 -12.47
N ASP A 188 -8.53 -15.56 -11.86
CA ASP A 188 -8.63 -15.62 -10.40
C ASP A 188 -7.71 -16.67 -9.79
N ALA A 189 -7.54 -17.81 -10.47
CA ALA A 189 -6.63 -18.87 -10.01
C ALA A 189 -5.16 -18.42 -10.05
N GLU A 190 -4.74 -17.74 -11.12
CA GLU A 190 -3.40 -17.18 -11.26
C GLU A 190 -3.18 -16.07 -10.23
N TRP A 191 -4.15 -15.18 -10.05
CA TRP A 191 -4.07 -14.14 -9.03
C TRP A 191 -3.89 -14.73 -7.63
N ASN A 192 -4.70 -15.73 -7.24
CA ASN A 192 -4.57 -16.37 -5.94
C ASN A 192 -3.18 -16.97 -5.72
N SER A 193 -2.60 -17.61 -6.72
CA SER A 193 -1.26 -18.19 -6.64
C SER A 193 -0.17 -17.13 -6.48
N VAL A 194 -0.25 -16.05 -7.27
CA VAL A 194 0.71 -14.94 -7.20
C VAL A 194 0.56 -14.16 -5.91
N ALA A 195 -0.68 -13.88 -5.47
CA ALA A 195 -0.95 -13.18 -4.22
C ALA A 195 -0.33 -13.91 -3.01
N GLN A 196 -0.43 -15.25 -2.99
CA GLN A 196 0.22 -16.07 -1.98
C GLN A 196 1.73 -15.88 -1.95
N SER A 197 2.37 -15.92 -3.12
CA SER A 197 3.82 -15.70 -3.25
C SER A 197 4.23 -14.29 -2.81
N LEU A 198 3.45 -13.27 -3.16
CA LEU A 198 3.70 -11.89 -2.74
C LEU A 198 3.64 -11.74 -1.21
N VAL A 199 2.68 -12.41 -0.55
CA VAL A 199 2.58 -12.42 0.92
C VAL A 199 3.81 -13.06 1.54
N ASP A 200 4.23 -14.25 1.07
CA ASP A 200 5.37 -14.98 1.62
C ASP A 200 6.67 -14.16 1.50
N LEU A 201 6.86 -13.49 0.35
CA LEU A 201 8.01 -12.61 0.14
C LEU A 201 7.96 -11.36 1.01
N LEU A 202 6.81 -10.71 1.13
CA LEU A 202 6.62 -9.54 2.00
C LEU A 202 6.94 -9.88 3.46
N LEU A 203 6.42 -10.99 3.94
CA LEU A 203 6.63 -11.43 5.33
C LEU A 203 8.09 -11.79 5.59
N THR A 204 8.73 -12.49 4.65
CA THR A 204 10.17 -12.80 4.76
C THR A 204 10.99 -11.51 4.85
N LEU A 205 10.70 -10.53 4.00
CA LEU A 205 11.38 -9.24 4.02
C LEU A 205 11.14 -8.48 5.34
N ALA A 206 9.90 -8.45 5.81
CA ALA A 206 9.55 -7.79 7.06
C ALA A 206 10.23 -8.44 8.27
N HIS A 207 10.36 -9.77 8.32
CA HIS A 207 11.09 -10.48 9.37
C HIS A 207 12.59 -10.20 9.34
N GLN A 208 13.22 -10.18 8.16
CA GLN A 208 14.64 -9.85 8.03
C GLN A 208 14.93 -8.44 8.56
N LEU A 209 14.05 -7.48 8.29
CA LEU A 209 14.19 -6.11 8.78
C LEU A 209 13.97 -6.00 10.29
N ALA A 210 13.02 -6.75 10.85
CA ALA A 210 12.78 -6.77 12.28
C ALA A 210 13.98 -7.39 13.04
N ALA A 211 14.59 -8.45 12.51
CA ALA A 211 15.76 -9.08 13.10
C ALA A 211 17.00 -8.14 13.11
N SER A 212 17.24 -7.42 12.01
CA SER A 212 18.38 -6.50 11.90
C SER A 212 18.33 -5.31 12.85
N THR A 213 17.14 -4.92 13.32
CA THR A 213 16.98 -3.86 14.34
C THR A 213 17.25 -4.34 15.75
N SER A 214 17.03 -5.62 16.04
CA SER A 214 17.30 -6.20 17.36
C SER A 214 18.80 -6.33 17.64
N ASP A 215 19.60 -6.68 16.61
CA ASP A 215 21.05 -6.83 16.74
C ASP A 215 21.77 -5.49 16.89
N ALA A 216 21.27 -4.42 16.26
CA ALA A 216 21.85 -3.08 16.39
C ALA A 216 21.68 -2.48 17.81
N GLY A 217 20.61 -2.85 18.51
CA GLY A 217 20.36 -2.42 19.89
C GLY A 217 21.22 -3.15 20.94
N SER A 218 21.68 -4.36 20.65
CA SER A 218 22.48 -5.17 21.59
C SER A 218 23.97 -4.81 21.61
N SER A 219 24.48 -4.16 20.56
CA SER A 219 25.90 -3.77 20.45
C SER A 219 26.25 -2.43 21.10
N ALA A 220 25.29 -1.70 21.64
CA ALA A 220 25.49 -0.37 22.24
C ALA A 220 25.67 -0.40 23.79
N THR A 221 25.79 -1.58 24.40
CA THR A 221 25.90 -1.75 25.85
C THR A 221 27.16 -2.58 26.21
N LEU A 222 28.34 -2.14 25.77
CA LEU A 222 29.63 -2.60 26.26
C LEU A 222 30.54 -1.40 26.50
#